data_149b996c5489a7db9cf60b4d8acb72ea
#
_entry.id   149b996c5489a7db9cf60b4d8acb72ea
#
_cell.length_a   1.000
_cell.length_b   1.000
_cell.length_c   1.000
_cell.angle_alpha   90.00
_cell.angle_beta   90.00
_cell.angle_gamma   90.00
#
_symmetry.space_group_name_H-M   'P 1'
#
loop_
_entity.id
_entity.type
_entity.pdbx_description
1 polymer ?
#
loop_
_entity_poly.entity_id
_entity_poly.type
_entity_poly.pdbx_seq_one_letter_code
_entity_poly.pdbx_strand_id
1 'polypeptide(L)'
;MRSKFDTQLRELGEKLTLMGAMCEEAIANSAKALLSGDSELAKKLAPLDLEIDQYERDIETLCLRLLLQQQPVARDLRQISAALKMITDLERIGDQASDIAEIIPHLKGRTGSECQAMRPMAEAAIGMVTDSIEAYNKRDLALAKSVIEHDDVVDDCFLSVKTALIDMIRTGHGDAEYALDLLMIAKYFERIGDHATNVAEWVEFSVTGIHKSNEI
;
A
#
# COMPACT_ATOMS: atom_id res chain seq x y z
N MET A 1 2.26 -18.38 30.76
CA MET A 1 2.48 -17.00 30.31
C MET A 1 2.98 -16.93 28.86
N ARG A 2 4.03 -17.63 28.47
CA ARG A 2 4.58 -17.62 27.09
C ARG A 2 3.56 -18.07 26.02
N SER A 3 2.79 -19.13 26.25
CA SER A 3 1.76 -19.64 25.34
C SER A 3 0.67 -18.59 25.01
N LYS A 4 0.27 -17.72 25.95
CA LYS A 4 -0.68 -16.62 25.70
C LYS A 4 -0.04 -15.53 24.84
N PHE A 5 1.22 -15.21 25.08
CA PHE A 5 1.98 -14.25 24.31
C PHE A 5 2.16 -14.71 22.85
N ASP A 6 2.56 -15.98 22.65
CA ASP A 6 2.71 -16.55 21.32
C ASP A 6 1.37 -16.58 20.54
N THR A 7 0.24 -16.75 21.25
CA THR A 7 -1.11 -16.66 20.64
C THR A 7 -1.40 -15.22 20.20
N GLN A 8 -1.07 -14.22 21.02
CA GLN A 8 -1.29 -12.81 20.68
C GLN A 8 -0.36 -12.32 19.56
N LEU A 9 0.87 -12.85 19.47
CA LEU A 9 1.75 -12.56 18.31
C LEU A 9 1.20 -13.15 17.01
N ARG A 10 0.56 -14.32 17.06
CA ARG A 10 -0.15 -14.87 15.89
C ARG A 10 -1.35 -14.01 15.53
N GLU A 11 -2.16 -13.61 16.50
CA GLU A 11 -3.28 -12.69 16.29
C GLU A 11 -2.82 -11.39 15.62
N LEU A 12 -1.67 -10.85 16.02
CA LEU A 12 -1.05 -9.69 15.38
C LEU A 12 -0.75 -9.93 13.90
N GLY A 13 -0.14 -11.06 13.55
CA GLY A 13 0.13 -11.44 12.16
C GLY A 13 -1.15 -11.63 11.35
N GLU A 14 -2.17 -12.29 11.93
CA GLU A 14 -3.47 -12.49 11.28
C GLU A 14 -4.18 -11.15 10.99
N LYS A 15 -4.16 -10.21 11.95
CA LYS A 15 -4.74 -8.87 11.77
C LYS A 15 -4.00 -8.06 10.70
N LEU A 16 -2.67 -8.11 10.66
CA LEU A 16 -1.88 -7.47 9.60
C LEU A 16 -2.19 -8.06 8.22
N THR A 17 -2.35 -9.39 8.13
CA THR A 17 -2.76 -10.04 6.88
C THR A 17 -4.12 -9.57 6.40
N LEU A 18 -5.09 -9.45 7.32
CA LEU A 18 -6.43 -8.95 6.98
C LEU A 18 -6.38 -7.48 6.54
N MET A 19 -5.64 -6.63 7.25
CA MET A 19 -5.46 -5.23 6.86
C MET A 19 -4.80 -5.11 5.48
N GLY A 20 -3.75 -5.91 5.20
CA GLY A 20 -3.11 -5.97 3.89
C GLY A 20 -4.09 -6.39 2.78
N ALA A 21 -4.89 -7.44 3.01
CA ALA A 21 -5.91 -7.88 2.05
C ALA A 21 -6.96 -6.80 1.76
N MET A 22 -7.33 -5.98 2.75
CA MET A 22 -8.23 -4.84 2.57
C MET A 22 -7.57 -3.74 1.73
N CYS A 23 -6.28 -3.47 1.92
CA CYS A 23 -5.51 -2.56 1.07
C CYS A 23 -5.45 -3.06 -0.38
N GLU A 24 -5.15 -4.35 -0.59
CA GLU A 24 -5.17 -4.99 -1.91
C GLU A 24 -6.54 -4.84 -2.60
N GLU A 25 -7.63 -5.09 -1.86
CA GLU A 25 -8.99 -4.92 -2.36
C GLU A 25 -9.27 -3.46 -2.73
N ALA A 26 -8.86 -2.50 -1.91
CA ALA A 26 -9.03 -1.08 -2.19
C ALA A 26 -8.30 -0.66 -3.47
N ILE A 27 -7.03 -1.04 -3.64
CA ILE A 27 -6.24 -0.76 -4.84
C ILE A 27 -6.86 -1.43 -6.08
N ALA A 28 -7.24 -2.71 -5.98
CA ALA A 28 -7.82 -3.45 -7.10
C ALA A 28 -9.16 -2.85 -7.54
N ASN A 29 -10.00 -2.43 -6.60
CA ASN A 29 -11.29 -1.81 -6.91
C ASN A 29 -11.13 -0.39 -7.47
N SER A 30 -10.19 0.42 -6.98
CA SER A 30 -9.89 1.75 -7.55
C SER A 30 -9.34 1.63 -8.98
N ALA A 31 -8.41 0.71 -9.22
CA ALA A 31 -7.88 0.42 -10.56
C ALA A 31 -8.98 -0.08 -11.52
N LYS A 32 -9.84 -0.98 -11.06
CA LYS A 32 -10.97 -1.48 -11.85
C LYS A 32 -11.97 -0.37 -12.18
N ALA A 33 -12.31 0.48 -11.20
CA ALA A 33 -13.20 1.61 -11.40
C ALA A 33 -12.65 2.60 -12.44
N LEU A 34 -11.33 2.91 -12.36
CA LEU A 34 -10.63 3.73 -13.33
C LEU A 34 -10.71 3.12 -14.75
N LEU A 35 -10.31 1.86 -14.90
CA LEU A 35 -10.18 1.19 -16.19
C LEU A 35 -11.54 0.88 -16.85
N SER A 36 -12.63 0.88 -16.09
CA SER A 36 -14.00 0.69 -16.60
C SER A 36 -14.78 2.00 -16.70
N GLY A 37 -14.29 3.11 -16.14
CA GLY A 37 -15.03 4.37 -16.02
C GLY A 37 -16.22 4.30 -15.05
N ASP A 38 -16.22 3.34 -14.10
CA ASP A 38 -17.32 3.04 -13.20
C ASP A 38 -17.25 3.87 -11.90
N SER A 39 -17.89 5.04 -11.92
CA SER A 39 -17.97 5.91 -10.74
C SER A 39 -18.78 5.33 -9.59
N GLU A 40 -19.68 4.37 -9.84
CA GLU A 40 -20.45 3.72 -8.77
C GLU A 40 -19.60 2.68 -8.02
N LEU A 41 -18.66 2.03 -8.72
CA LEU A 41 -17.67 1.19 -8.08
C LEU A 41 -16.71 2.02 -7.22
N ALA A 42 -16.25 3.18 -7.70
CA ALA A 42 -15.41 4.10 -6.96
C ALA A 42 -16.03 4.52 -5.62
N LYS A 43 -17.32 4.87 -5.59
CA LYS A 43 -18.04 5.26 -4.36
C LYS A 43 -18.10 4.18 -3.30
N LYS A 44 -17.89 2.90 -3.65
CA LYS A 44 -17.91 1.77 -2.70
C LYS A 44 -16.59 1.62 -1.90
N LEU A 45 -15.58 2.41 -2.21
CA LEU A 45 -14.30 2.33 -1.50
C LEU A 45 -14.31 3.06 -0.16
N ALA A 46 -15.11 4.12 0.00
CA ALA A 46 -15.17 4.88 1.25
C ALA A 46 -15.47 4.03 2.51
N PRO A 47 -16.36 3.02 2.50
CA PRO A 47 -16.53 2.13 3.66
C PRO A 47 -15.29 1.28 3.96
N LEU A 48 -14.56 0.83 2.92
CA LEU A 48 -13.37 0.01 3.07
C LEU A 48 -12.22 0.78 3.73
N ASP A 49 -12.07 2.05 3.39
CA ASP A 49 -11.13 2.97 4.01
C ASP A 49 -11.36 3.08 5.53
N LEU A 50 -12.61 3.30 5.95
CA LEU A 50 -12.98 3.33 7.37
C LEU A 50 -12.69 2.01 8.11
N GLU A 51 -12.77 0.88 7.41
CA GLU A 51 -12.43 -0.44 7.97
C GLU A 51 -10.92 -0.58 8.14
N ILE A 52 -10.10 -0.13 7.18
CA ILE A 52 -8.63 -0.11 7.27
C ILE A 52 -8.20 0.73 8.49
N ASP A 53 -8.75 1.92 8.65
CA ASP A 53 -8.56 2.78 9.81
C ASP A 53 -8.89 2.08 11.13
N GLN A 54 -9.98 1.32 11.17
CA GLN A 54 -10.35 0.59 12.38
C GLN A 54 -9.35 -0.53 12.68
N TYR A 55 -8.84 -1.22 11.64
CA TYR A 55 -7.79 -2.23 11.81
C TYR A 55 -6.48 -1.62 12.30
N GLU A 56 -6.09 -0.45 11.82
CA GLU A 56 -4.93 0.28 12.35
C GLU A 56 -5.05 0.47 13.87
N ARG A 57 -6.14 1.05 14.33
CA ARG A 57 -6.41 1.29 15.78
C ARG A 57 -6.44 0.01 16.60
N ASP A 58 -7.02 -1.06 16.07
CA ASP A 58 -7.11 -2.35 16.73
C ASP A 58 -5.73 -3.00 16.89
N ILE A 59 -4.90 -2.95 15.82
CA ILE A 59 -3.55 -3.49 15.82
C ILE A 59 -2.64 -2.68 16.74
N GLU A 60 -2.73 -1.35 16.72
CA GLU A 60 -2.02 -0.48 17.65
C GLU A 60 -2.33 -0.85 19.10
N THR A 61 -3.62 -0.99 19.43
CA THR A 61 -4.06 -1.39 20.76
C THR A 61 -3.50 -2.76 21.16
N LEU A 62 -3.48 -3.73 20.24
CA LEU A 62 -2.89 -5.06 20.48
C LEU A 62 -1.39 -4.97 20.73
N CYS A 63 -0.66 -4.20 19.94
CA CYS A 63 0.78 -3.98 20.09
C CYS A 63 1.11 -3.36 21.45
N LEU A 64 0.40 -2.30 21.84
CA LEU A 64 0.56 -1.65 23.16
C LEU A 64 0.28 -2.63 24.31
N ARG A 65 -0.73 -3.47 24.19
CA ARG A 65 -1.05 -4.51 25.17
C ARG A 65 0.08 -5.55 25.27
N LEU A 66 0.65 -6.00 24.15
CA LEU A 66 1.79 -6.91 24.12
C LEU A 66 3.02 -6.33 24.81
N LEU A 67 3.32 -5.04 24.56
CA LEU A 67 4.44 -4.34 25.18
C LEU A 67 4.27 -4.20 26.71
N LEU A 68 3.06 -3.86 27.16
CA LEU A 68 2.78 -3.59 28.58
C LEU A 68 2.70 -4.86 29.44
N GLN A 69 2.13 -5.95 28.90
CA GLN A 69 1.75 -7.10 29.73
C GLN A 69 2.80 -8.21 29.79
N GLN A 70 3.74 -8.28 28.84
CA GLN A 70 4.50 -9.52 28.63
C GLN A 70 6.03 -9.39 28.68
N GLN A 71 6.58 -8.20 28.85
CA GLN A 71 8.06 -7.96 28.83
C GLN A 71 8.72 -8.70 27.65
N PRO A 72 8.42 -8.33 26.40
CA PRO A 72 8.91 -9.05 25.23
C PRO A 72 10.44 -9.07 25.18
N VAL A 73 11.03 -10.21 24.77
CA VAL A 73 12.47 -10.29 24.50
C VAL A 73 12.82 -9.53 23.23
N ALA A 74 14.09 -9.22 23.02
CA ALA A 74 14.57 -8.34 21.95
C ALA A 74 13.99 -8.65 20.56
N ARG A 75 13.83 -9.94 20.20
CA ARG A 75 13.24 -10.39 18.94
C ARG A 75 11.76 -10.03 18.84
N ASP A 76 11.00 -10.32 19.92
CA ASP A 76 9.55 -10.09 19.93
C ASP A 76 9.27 -8.57 19.97
N LEU A 77 10.10 -7.81 20.68
CA LEU A 77 10.04 -6.35 20.70
C LEU A 77 10.22 -5.76 19.30
N ARG A 78 11.19 -6.23 18.51
CA ARG A 78 11.39 -5.77 17.14
C ARG A 78 10.18 -6.08 16.25
N GLN A 79 9.60 -7.27 16.39
CA GLN A 79 8.41 -7.67 15.61
C GLN A 79 7.21 -6.76 15.93
N ILE A 80 6.96 -6.46 17.20
CA ILE A 80 5.87 -5.57 17.61
C ILE A 80 6.15 -4.13 17.15
N SER A 81 7.41 -3.67 17.28
CA SER A 81 7.79 -2.31 16.83
C SER A 81 7.66 -2.14 15.31
N ALA A 82 8.04 -3.16 14.54
CA ALA A 82 7.84 -3.16 13.09
C ALA A 82 6.35 -3.09 12.75
N ALA A 83 5.51 -3.91 13.40
CA ALA A 83 4.06 -3.90 13.19
C ALA A 83 3.44 -2.52 13.43
N LEU A 84 3.84 -1.82 14.50
CA LEU A 84 3.38 -0.45 14.81
C LEU A 84 3.74 0.58 13.73
N LYS A 85 4.79 0.35 12.97
CA LYS A 85 5.17 1.20 11.85
C LYS A 85 4.46 0.81 10.57
N MET A 86 4.38 -0.50 10.31
CA MET A 86 3.72 -1.04 9.12
C MET A 86 2.24 -0.64 9.03
N ILE A 87 1.51 -0.61 10.16
CA ILE A 87 0.09 -0.24 10.14
C ILE A 87 -0.15 1.19 9.64
N THR A 88 0.75 2.11 9.96
CA THR A 88 0.65 3.50 9.46
C THR A 88 0.89 3.56 7.94
N ASP A 89 1.86 2.79 7.42
CA ASP A 89 2.06 2.71 5.97
C ASP A 89 0.89 2.00 5.27
N LEU A 90 0.28 0.97 5.88
CA LEU A 90 -0.91 0.30 5.35
C LEU A 90 -2.15 1.21 5.36
N GLU A 91 -2.35 2.01 6.40
CA GLU A 91 -3.42 3.03 6.43
C GLU A 91 -3.21 4.03 5.28
N ARG A 92 -1.98 4.53 5.08
CA ARG A 92 -1.67 5.41 3.95
C ARG A 92 -1.94 4.77 2.59
N ILE A 93 -1.71 3.48 2.44
CA ILE A 93 -2.07 2.74 1.22
C ILE A 93 -3.58 2.76 0.99
N GLY A 94 -4.39 2.57 2.04
CA GLY A 94 -5.85 2.69 1.99
C GLY A 94 -6.28 4.09 1.57
N ASP A 95 -5.76 5.13 2.25
CA ASP A 95 -5.98 6.55 1.92
C ASP A 95 -5.72 6.83 0.42
N GLN A 96 -4.56 6.39 -0.11
CA GLN A 96 -4.21 6.66 -1.51
C GLN A 96 -5.18 5.95 -2.48
N ALA A 97 -5.64 4.74 -2.15
CA ALA A 97 -6.64 4.04 -2.97
C ALA A 97 -8.00 4.76 -2.93
N SER A 98 -8.36 5.34 -1.80
CA SER A 98 -9.56 6.17 -1.63
C SER A 98 -9.44 7.50 -2.41
N ASP A 99 -8.28 8.17 -2.34
CA ASP A 99 -7.98 9.38 -3.12
C ASP A 99 -8.11 9.14 -4.64
N ILE A 100 -7.64 7.98 -5.14
CA ILE A 100 -7.83 7.57 -6.54
C ILE A 100 -9.33 7.49 -6.86
N ALA A 101 -10.11 6.85 -5.98
CA ALA A 101 -11.55 6.67 -6.17
C ALA A 101 -12.31 8.02 -6.21
N GLU A 102 -11.86 9.00 -5.42
CA GLU A 102 -12.47 10.34 -5.41
C GLU A 102 -12.27 11.11 -6.71
N ILE A 103 -11.17 10.86 -7.44
CA ILE A 103 -10.89 11.51 -8.73
C ILE A 103 -11.71 10.90 -9.87
N ILE A 104 -12.00 9.58 -9.82
CA ILE A 104 -12.66 8.87 -10.94
C ILE A 104 -13.96 9.52 -11.44
N PRO A 105 -14.88 10.04 -10.61
CA PRO A 105 -16.05 10.75 -11.08
C PRO A 105 -15.75 11.98 -11.94
N HIS A 106 -14.62 12.67 -11.69
CA HIS A 106 -14.18 13.85 -12.45
C HIS A 106 -13.74 13.50 -13.87
N LEU A 107 -13.34 12.25 -14.11
CA LEU A 107 -12.99 11.75 -15.45
C LEU A 107 -14.21 11.60 -16.39
N LYS A 108 -15.45 11.73 -15.88
CA LYS A 108 -16.70 11.71 -16.67
C LYS A 108 -16.86 10.45 -17.55
N GLY A 109 -16.50 9.30 -17.00
CA GLY A 109 -16.56 7.99 -17.66
C GLY A 109 -15.39 7.66 -18.59
N ARG A 110 -14.38 8.53 -18.70
CA ARG A 110 -13.13 8.20 -19.40
C ARG A 110 -12.30 7.25 -18.53
N THR A 111 -11.53 6.38 -19.20
CA THR A 111 -10.95 5.19 -18.56
C THR A 111 -9.43 5.25 -18.35
N GLY A 112 -8.76 6.35 -18.73
CA GLY A 112 -7.29 6.42 -18.71
C GLY A 112 -6.61 5.46 -19.69
N SER A 113 -7.36 4.90 -20.64
CA SER A 113 -6.86 3.91 -21.62
C SER A 113 -5.74 4.45 -22.52
N GLU A 114 -5.61 5.77 -22.61
CA GLU A 114 -4.51 6.46 -23.29
C GLU A 114 -3.16 6.23 -22.59
N CYS A 115 -3.17 5.90 -21.30
CA CYS A 115 -2.00 5.63 -20.48
C CYS A 115 -1.84 4.13 -20.26
N GLN A 116 -1.23 3.42 -21.23
CA GLN A 116 -1.09 1.97 -21.20
C GLN A 116 -0.34 1.45 -19.96
N ALA A 117 0.53 2.27 -19.38
CA ALA A 117 1.28 1.91 -18.17
C ALA A 117 0.44 1.96 -16.87
N MET A 118 -0.78 2.52 -16.88
CA MET A 118 -1.60 2.66 -15.67
C MET A 118 -2.02 1.31 -15.07
N ARG A 119 -2.41 0.35 -15.92
CA ARG A 119 -2.76 -1.01 -15.45
C ARG A 119 -1.56 -1.75 -14.87
N PRO A 120 -0.40 -1.90 -15.58
CA PRO A 120 0.78 -2.52 -15.01
C PRO A 120 1.25 -1.86 -13.70
N MET A 121 1.12 -0.54 -13.59
CA MET A 121 1.45 0.21 -12.39
C MET A 121 0.59 -0.23 -11.18
N ALA A 122 -0.72 -0.32 -11.37
CA ALA A 122 -1.62 -0.78 -10.33
C ALA A 122 -1.35 -2.25 -9.93
N GLU A 123 -1.11 -3.13 -10.92
CA GLU A 123 -0.79 -4.54 -10.67
C GLU A 123 0.54 -4.71 -9.91
N ALA A 124 1.56 -3.91 -10.24
CA ALA A 124 2.83 -3.90 -9.52
C ALA A 124 2.65 -3.42 -8.07
N ALA A 125 1.93 -2.32 -7.84
CA ALA A 125 1.65 -1.82 -6.50
C ALA A 125 0.89 -2.85 -5.63
N ILE A 126 -0.12 -3.54 -6.18
CA ILE A 126 -0.83 -4.63 -5.48
C ILE A 126 0.16 -5.72 -5.09
N GLY A 127 1.00 -6.20 -6.03
CA GLY A 127 1.98 -7.23 -5.78
C GLY A 127 2.95 -6.86 -4.65
N MET A 128 3.44 -5.61 -4.63
CA MET A 128 4.32 -5.12 -3.58
C MET A 128 3.66 -5.15 -2.19
N VAL A 129 2.38 -4.76 -2.07
CA VAL A 129 1.64 -4.83 -0.79
C VAL A 129 1.48 -6.28 -0.35
N THR A 130 1.03 -7.17 -1.22
CA THR A 130 0.88 -8.61 -0.94
C THR A 130 2.19 -9.21 -0.44
N ASP A 131 3.27 -9.02 -1.20
CA ASP A 131 4.57 -9.62 -0.90
C ASP A 131 5.19 -9.06 0.38
N SER A 132 4.97 -7.77 0.70
CA SER A 132 5.47 -7.16 1.93
C SER A 132 4.83 -7.77 3.18
N ILE A 133 3.52 -8.03 3.17
CA ILE A 133 2.80 -8.69 4.26
C ILE A 133 3.18 -10.17 4.38
N GLU A 134 3.34 -10.84 3.23
CA GLU A 134 3.81 -12.23 3.22
C GLU A 134 5.22 -12.34 3.79
N ALA A 135 6.12 -11.43 3.42
CA ALA A 135 7.48 -11.35 3.96
C ALA A 135 7.49 -11.18 5.48
N TYR A 136 6.60 -10.32 6.03
CA TYR A 136 6.46 -10.16 7.47
C TYR A 136 6.04 -11.46 8.16
N ASN A 137 4.99 -12.11 7.67
CA ASN A 137 4.44 -13.32 8.28
C ASN A 137 5.43 -14.50 8.23
N LYS A 138 6.13 -14.67 7.11
CA LYS A 138 7.13 -15.72 6.91
C LYS A 138 8.50 -15.34 7.45
N ARG A 139 8.72 -14.07 7.81
CA ARG A 139 10.04 -13.51 8.16
C ARG A 139 11.05 -13.72 7.03
N ASP A 140 10.58 -13.55 5.81
CA ASP A 140 11.34 -13.78 4.60
C ASP A 140 12.07 -12.50 4.17
N LEU A 141 13.36 -12.45 4.49
CA LEU A 141 14.23 -11.33 4.14
C LEU A 141 14.45 -11.20 2.62
N ALA A 142 14.46 -12.33 1.91
CA ALA A 142 14.66 -12.30 0.45
C ALA A 142 13.43 -11.70 -0.24
N LEU A 143 12.24 -12.08 0.20
CA LEU A 143 10.99 -11.52 -0.32
C LEU A 143 10.87 -10.03 0.02
N ALA A 144 11.22 -9.60 1.25
CA ALA A 144 11.23 -8.18 1.60
C ALA A 144 12.16 -7.36 0.69
N LYS A 145 13.36 -7.84 0.40
CA LYS A 145 14.29 -7.19 -0.53
C LYS A 145 13.75 -7.13 -1.96
N SER A 146 13.10 -8.19 -2.41
CA SER A 146 12.46 -8.23 -3.72
C SER A 146 11.37 -7.15 -3.86
N VAL A 147 10.59 -6.89 -2.81
CA VAL A 147 9.60 -5.80 -2.80
C VAL A 147 10.29 -4.45 -2.99
N ILE A 148 11.37 -4.19 -2.25
CA ILE A 148 12.12 -2.93 -2.34
C ILE A 148 12.70 -2.72 -3.75
N GLU A 149 13.22 -3.78 -4.37
CA GLU A 149 13.74 -3.74 -5.75
C GLU A 149 12.61 -3.56 -6.79
N HIS A 150 11.39 -3.98 -6.48
CA HIS A 150 10.25 -3.88 -7.39
C HIS A 150 9.67 -2.46 -7.49
N ASP A 151 10.03 -1.56 -6.61
CA ASP A 151 9.64 -0.15 -6.61
C ASP A 151 10.04 0.55 -7.93
N ASP A 152 11.21 0.23 -8.46
CA ASP A 152 11.67 0.72 -9.77
C ASP A 152 10.65 0.47 -10.91
N VAL A 153 9.87 -0.63 -10.83
CA VAL A 153 8.84 -0.94 -11.84
C VAL A 153 7.67 0.03 -11.77
N VAL A 154 7.25 0.40 -10.56
CA VAL A 154 6.17 1.38 -10.33
C VAL A 154 6.63 2.77 -10.79
N ASP A 155 7.86 3.16 -10.47
CA ASP A 155 8.48 4.41 -10.89
C ASP A 155 8.59 4.53 -12.41
N ASP A 156 9.05 3.49 -13.09
CA ASP A 156 9.14 3.44 -14.57
C ASP A 156 7.74 3.57 -15.21
N CYS A 157 6.73 2.93 -14.63
CA CYS A 157 5.35 3.09 -15.06
C CYS A 157 4.86 4.53 -14.87
N PHE A 158 5.15 5.17 -13.73
CA PHE A 158 4.82 6.56 -13.48
C PHE A 158 5.45 7.50 -14.53
N LEU A 159 6.74 7.33 -14.82
CA LEU A 159 7.43 8.11 -15.83
C LEU A 159 6.81 7.93 -17.23
N SER A 160 6.39 6.71 -17.55
CA SER A 160 5.73 6.38 -18.81
C SER A 160 4.36 7.07 -18.92
N VAL A 161 3.54 7.02 -17.86
CA VAL A 161 2.26 7.74 -17.77
C VAL A 161 2.48 9.25 -17.94
N LYS A 162 3.39 9.83 -17.16
CA LYS A 162 3.73 11.26 -17.22
C LYS A 162 4.12 11.69 -18.62
N THR A 163 4.95 10.91 -19.32
CA THR A 163 5.37 11.20 -20.69
C THR A 163 4.19 11.18 -21.66
N ALA A 164 3.31 10.18 -21.57
CA ALA A 164 2.11 10.07 -22.40
C ALA A 164 1.17 11.26 -22.21
N LEU A 165 0.98 11.72 -20.96
CA LEU A 165 0.14 12.88 -20.64
C LEU A 165 0.73 14.20 -21.14
N ILE A 166 2.05 14.38 -21.06
CA ILE A 166 2.74 15.53 -21.65
C ILE A 166 2.53 15.58 -23.16
N ASP A 167 2.67 14.45 -23.86
CA ASP A 167 2.45 14.35 -25.29
C ASP A 167 0.99 14.62 -25.68
N MET A 168 0.05 14.13 -24.89
CA MET A 168 -1.40 14.40 -25.05
C MET A 168 -1.69 15.91 -25.00
N ILE A 169 -1.17 16.62 -23.99
CA ILE A 169 -1.33 18.08 -23.84
C ILE A 169 -0.66 18.81 -25.00
N ARG A 170 0.58 18.44 -25.36
CA ARG A 170 1.39 19.10 -26.38
C ARG A 170 0.74 18.99 -27.77
N THR A 171 0.11 17.87 -28.08
CA THR A 171 -0.52 17.61 -29.39
C THR A 171 -1.95 18.15 -29.49
N GLY A 172 -2.50 18.68 -28.40
CA GLY A 172 -3.87 19.18 -28.36
C GLY A 172 -4.95 18.11 -28.46
N HIS A 173 -4.59 16.83 -28.30
CA HIS A 173 -5.50 15.70 -28.40
C HIS A 173 -6.23 15.37 -27.07
N GLY A 174 -6.02 16.15 -26.02
CA GLY A 174 -6.60 15.90 -24.70
C GLY A 174 -7.02 17.16 -23.96
N ASP A 175 -7.98 16.98 -23.06
CA ASP A 175 -8.36 17.95 -22.06
C ASP A 175 -7.27 18.02 -20.97
N ALA A 176 -6.76 19.22 -20.70
CA ALA A 176 -5.70 19.41 -19.70
C ALA A 176 -6.18 19.04 -18.29
N GLU A 177 -7.43 19.29 -17.94
CA GLU A 177 -8.02 18.88 -16.65
C GLU A 177 -7.96 17.36 -16.48
N TYR A 178 -8.41 16.64 -17.49
CA TYR A 178 -8.33 15.17 -17.50
C TYR A 178 -6.89 14.63 -17.41
N ALA A 179 -5.95 15.25 -18.10
CA ALA A 179 -4.55 14.83 -18.04
C ALA A 179 -3.94 15.05 -16.64
N LEU A 180 -4.33 16.14 -15.96
CA LEU A 180 -3.90 16.40 -14.58
C LEU A 180 -4.54 15.41 -13.59
N ASP A 181 -5.81 15.08 -13.74
CA ASP A 181 -6.50 14.08 -12.94
C ASP A 181 -5.82 12.69 -13.08
N LEU A 182 -5.50 12.28 -14.31
CA LEU A 182 -4.76 11.03 -14.54
C LEU A 182 -3.33 11.06 -13.96
N LEU A 183 -2.66 12.21 -14.00
CA LEU A 183 -1.34 12.36 -13.38
C LEU A 183 -1.42 12.20 -11.85
N MET A 184 -2.47 12.76 -11.23
CA MET A 184 -2.70 12.60 -9.80
C MET A 184 -2.98 11.15 -9.43
N ILE A 185 -3.81 10.44 -10.21
CA ILE A 185 -4.06 9.02 -10.01
C ILE A 185 -2.75 8.21 -10.11
N ALA A 186 -1.93 8.47 -11.13
CA ALA A 186 -0.64 7.82 -11.26
C ALA A 186 0.28 8.11 -10.06
N LYS A 187 0.28 9.36 -9.55
CA LYS A 187 1.07 9.71 -8.37
C LYS A 187 0.59 9.00 -7.11
N TYR A 188 -0.71 8.73 -6.97
CA TYR A 188 -1.22 7.94 -5.86
C TYR A 188 -0.78 6.46 -5.96
N PHE A 189 -0.78 5.87 -7.15
CA PHE A 189 -0.23 4.50 -7.31
C PHE A 189 1.28 4.43 -6.99
N GLU A 190 2.06 5.43 -7.38
CA GLU A 190 3.48 5.50 -7.03
C GLU A 190 3.66 5.62 -5.51
N ARG A 191 2.88 6.45 -4.82
CA ARG A 191 2.93 6.54 -3.36
C ARG A 191 2.51 5.25 -2.65
N ILE A 192 1.62 4.46 -3.24
CA ILE A 192 1.31 3.12 -2.73
C ILE A 192 2.56 2.23 -2.80
N GLY A 193 3.32 2.28 -3.89
CA GLY A 193 4.63 1.61 -4.02
C GLY A 193 5.62 2.05 -2.94
N ASP A 194 5.80 3.37 -2.76
CA ASP A 194 6.64 3.95 -1.70
C ASP A 194 6.27 3.38 -0.31
N HIS A 195 4.98 3.35 0.03
CA HIS A 195 4.52 2.83 1.32
C HIS A 195 4.72 1.32 1.45
N ALA A 196 4.53 0.55 0.37
CA ALA A 196 4.82 -0.90 0.37
C ALA A 196 6.33 -1.17 0.57
N THR A 197 7.19 -0.34 -0.01
CA THR A 197 8.64 -0.35 0.23
C THR A 197 8.95 -0.09 1.70
N ASN A 198 8.33 0.92 2.32
CA ASN A 198 8.48 1.17 3.76
C ASN A 198 8.06 -0.04 4.60
N VAL A 199 6.94 -0.69 4.27
CA VAL A 199 6.50 -1.91 4.95
C VAL A 199 7.59 -2.99 4.85
N ALA A 200 8.16 -3.22 3.67
CA ALA A 200 9.23 -4.20 3.44
C ALA A 200 10.51 -3.86 4.24
N GLU A 201 10.90 -2.59 4.33
CA GLU A 201 12.03 -2.14 5.17
C GLU A 201 11.79 -2.41 6.66
N TRP A 202 10.55 -2.25 7.15
CA TRP A 202 10.20 -2.63 8.52
C TRP A 202 10.24 -4.14 8.73
N VAL A 203 9.92 -4.94 7.70
CA VAL A 203 10.15 -6.40 7.74
C VAL A 203 11.63 -6.71 7.88
N GLU A 204 12.51 -6.10 7.07
CA GLU A 204 13.97 -6.24 7.21
C GLU A 204 14.43 -5.92 8.64
N PHE A 205 13.99 -4.79 9.19
CA PHE A 205 14.29 -4.42 10.58
C PHE A 205 13.81 -5.48 11.58
N SER A 206 12.61 -6.01 11.41
CA SER A 206 12.06 -7.01 12.32
C SER A 206 12.92 -8.29 12.40
N VAL A 207 13.56 -8.63 11.29
CA VAL A 207 14.39 -9.83 11.15
C VAL A 207 15.84 -9.56 11.58
N THR A 208 16.44 -8.49 11.07
CA THR A 208 17.88 -8.19 11.24
C THR A 208 18.18 -7.32 12.45
N GLY A 209 17.26 -6.43 12.83
CA GLY A 209 17.46 -5.37 13.82
C GLY A 209 18.15 -4.12 13.26
N ILE A 210 18.37 -4.05 11.95
CA ILE A 210 19.01 -2.91 11.28
C ILE A 210 17.94 -2.24 10.41
N HIS A 211 17.80 -0.92 10.53
CA HIS A 211 16.95 -0.09 9.66
C HIS A 211 17.82 0.76 8.73
N LYS A 212 17.49 0.86 7.46
CA LYS A 212 18.30 1.60 6.45
C LYS A 212 18.60 3.05 6.83
N SER A 213 17.73 3.72 7.57
CA SER A 213 17.97 5.11 8.02
C SER A 213 19.16 5.27 9.00
N ASN A 214 19.83 4.19 9.39
CA ASN A 214 21.03 4.24 10.24
C ASN A 214 22.34 4.18 9.45
N GLU A 215 22.29 4.20 8.12
CA GLU A 215 23.46 4.39 7.25
C GLU A 215 23.65 5.90 6.96
N ILE A 216 24.01 6.66 8.01
CA ILE A 216 24.54 8.04 7.89
C ILE A 216 26.01 8.02 8.26
#